data_e5196f5a2ae19732a4486f5116a97d60
#
_entry.id   e5196f5a2ae19732a4486f5116a97d60
#
_cell.length_a   1.000
_cell.length_b   1.000
_cell.length_c   1.000
_cell.angle_alpha   90.00
_cell.angle_beta   90.00
_cell.angle_gamma   90.00
#
_symmetry.space_group_name_H-M   'P 1'
#
loop_
_entity.id
_entity.type
_entity.pdbx_description
1 polymer ?
#
loop_
_entity_poly.entity_id
_entity_poly.type
_entity_poly.pdbx_seq_one_letter_code
_entity_poly.pdbx_strand_id
1 'polypeptide(L)'
;MKQLIDMAARTLRIATRKSPLALWQANFVKDRLEALHPDLQVELVPMSTQGDKILDTPLAKVGGKGLFVKELETAMLEGRADIAVHSMKDVPVEFPEGLGLHTICEREDPRDAFVSNRFTAIDELPQGAVVGTSSLRRQCQLRAARPDLVIRDLRGNVNTRLAKLDAGDYDAIILAAAGLKRLEMAHRITAFIEPEQSLPANGQGAVGIECRLDDVELHALLAPLEHAETRIRVLTERAMNRALQGGCQVPIGAYALVQGNEVWLRGLVGSPDGARVIRDEIRGPLADGEALGEALARRLLADGADTILAEVYRA
;
A
#
# COMPACT_ATOMS: atom_id res chain seq x y z
N MET A 1 -8.99 43.71 -5.05
CA MET A 1 -9.50 43.30 -6.36
C MET A 1 -8.87 41.94 -6.63
N LYS A 2 -9.58 40.84 -6.31
CA LYS A 2 -9.12 39.46 -6.57
C LYS A 2 -9.09 39.31 -8.08
N GLN A 3 -7.90 39.06 -8.66
CA GLN A 3 -7.81 38.51 -9.98
C GLN A 3 -8.57 37.15 -9.97
N LEU A 4 -9.75 37.14 -10.53
CA LEU A 4 -10.37 35.94 -11.06
C LEU A 4 -9.43 35.46 -12.16
N ILE A 5 -8.59 34.47 -11.82
CA ILE A 5 -7.86 33.71 -12.83
C ILE A 5 -8.96 33.06 -13.66
N ASP A 6 -9.03 33.46 -14.93
CA ASP A 6 -9.88 32.84 -15.94
C ASP A 6 -9.44 31.37 -16.06
N MET A 7 -10.03 30.52 -15.27
CA MET A 7 -9.84 29.08 -15.35
C MET A 7 -10.69 28.57 -16.53
N ALA A 8 -10.27 28.91 -17.75
CA ALA A 8 -10.72 28.21 -18.92
C ALA A 8 -10.66 26.72 -18.64
N ALA A 9 -11.74 26.00 -18.88
CA ALA A 9 -11.97 24.60 -18.51
C ALA A 9 -10.68 23.76 -18.60
N ARG A 10 -9.93 23.67 -17.49
CA ARG A 10 -8.66 22.93 -17.41
C ARG A 10 -9.02 21.44 -17.36
N THR A 11 -8.55 20.67 -18.31
CA THR A 11 -8.63 19.22 -18.22
C THR A 11 -7.47 18.72 -17.39
N LEU A 12 -7.77 18.03 -16.28
CA LEU A 12 -6.80 17.33 -15.44
C LEU A 12 -6.79 15.85 -15.79
N ARG A 13 -5.62 15.31 -16.09
CA ARG A 13 -5.45 13.93 -16.53
C ARG A 13 -4.84 13.08 -15.42
N ILE A 14 -5.53 11.99 -15.06
CA ILE A 14 -5.12 11.04 -14.02
C ILE A 14 -4.53 9.78 -14.66
N ALA A 15 -3.23 9.58 -14.53
CA ALA A 15 -2.61 8.30 -14.85
C ALA A 15 -3.03 7.24 -13.81
N THR A 16 -3.50 6.09 -14.29
CA THR A 16 -3.92 4.99 -13.43
C THR A 16 -3.70 3.64 -14.12
N ARG A 17 -3.64 2.57 -13.34
CA ARG A 17 -3.61 1.19 -13.86
C ARG A 17 -5.01 0.76 -14.30
N LYS A 18 -5.07 -0.27 -15.14
CA LYS A 18 -6.35 -0.81 -15.66
C LYS A 18 -7.07 -1.76 -14.71
N SER A 19 -6.48 -2.11 -13.56
CA SER A 19 -7.15 -3.01 -12.61
C SER A 19 -8.39 -2.34 -12.00
N PRO A 20 -9.46 -3.12 -11.69
CA PRO A 20 -10.69 -2.57 -11.11
C PRO A 20 -10.45 -1.69 -9.88
N LEU A 21 -9.53 -2.11 -8.98
CA LEU A 21 -9.20 -1.34 -7.78
C LEU A 21 -8.48 -0.02 -8.11
N ALA A 22 -7.57 -0.02 -9.07
CA ALA A 22 -6.88 1.20 -9.48
C ALA A 22 -7.84 2.18 -10.15
N LEU A 23 -8.74 1.69 -11.00
CA LEU A 23 -9.80 2.53 -11.61
C LEU A 23 -10.75 3.09 -10.56
N TRP A 24 -11.13 2.29 -9.55
CA TRP A 24 -11.93 2.80 -8.43
C TRP A 24 -11.23 3.96 -7.72
N GLN A 25 -9.92 3.82 -7.41
CA GLN A 25 -9.14 4.86 -6.73
C GLN A 25 -9.02 6.14 -7.58
N ALA A 26 -8.81 5.99 -8.88
CA ALA A 26 -8.75 7.12 -9.80
C ALA A 26 -10.11 7.84 -9.92
N ASN A 27 -11.22 7.09 -10.03
CA ASN A 27 -12.57 7.66 -10.03
C ASN A 27 -12.89 8.35 -8.69
N PHE A 28 -12.51 7.77 -7.56
CA PHE A 28 -12.67 8.41 -6.24
C PHE A 28 -12.01 9.79 -6.18
N VAL A 29 -10.79 9.92 -6.72
CA VAL A 29 -10.08 11.22 -6.79
C VAL A 29 -10.77 12.14 -7.79
N LYS A 30 -11.12 11.65 -8.97
CA LYS A 30 -11.87 12.40 -10.00
C LYS A 30 -13.15 12.99 -9.43
N ASP A 31 -14.03 12.16 -8.87
CA ASP A 31 -15.34 12.59 -8.38
C ASP A 31 -15.23 13.66 -7.30
N ARG A 32 -14.23 13.53 -6.41
CA ARG A 32 -13.96 14.54 -5.38
C ARG A 32 -13.41 15.85 -5.95
N LEU A 33 -12.53 15.79 -6.95
CA LEU A 33 -12.00 16.99 -7.60
C LEU A 33 -13.09 17.74 -8.36
N GLU A 34 -13.92 17.04 -9.13
CA GLU A 34 -15.02 17.64 -9.88
C GLU A 34 -16.10 18.22 -8.93
N ALA A 35 -16.35 17.58 -7.79
CA ALA A 35 -17.26 18.11 -6.76
C ALA A 35 -16.71 19.39 -6.08
N LEU A 36 -15.39 19.50 -5.87
CA LEU A 36 -14.75 20.65 -5.26
C LEU A 36 -14.50 21.80 -6.25
N HIS A 37 -14.35 21.49 -7.52
CA HIS A 37 -14.01 22.40 -8.60
C HIS A 37 -14.96 22.18 -9.80
N PRO A 38 -16.16 22.78 -9.80
CA PRO A 38 -17.20 22.49 -10.83
C PRO A 38 -16.80 22.77 -12.26
N ASP A 39 -15.83 23.65 -12.50
CA ASP A 39 -15.31 24.01 -13.83
C ASP A 39 -14.12 23.12 -14.27
N LEU A 40 -13.68 22.18 -13.41
CA LEU A 40 -12.61 21.24 -13.69
C LEU A 40 -13.17 20.01 -14.41
N GLN A 41 -12.59 19.67 -15.55
CA GLN A 41 -12.83 18.39 -16.20
C GLN A 41 -11.70 17.41 -15.84
N VAL A 42 -12.04 16.21 -15.40
CA VAL A 42 -11.04 15.20 -15.05
C VAL A 42 -11.16 13.99 -15.96
N GLU A 43 -10.05 13.64 -16.60
CA GLU A 43 -9.96 12.50 -17.51
C GLU A 43 -9.05 11.42 -16.91
N LEU A 44 -9.45 10.16 -17.05
CA LEU A 44 -8.59 9.03 -16.71
C LEU A 44 -7.74 8.62 -17.91
N VAL A 45 -6.46 8.34 -17.65
CA VAL A 45 -5.50 7.80 -18.63
C VAL A 45 -5.07 6.40 -18.14
N PRO A 46 -5.85 5.35 -18.46
CA PRO A 46 -5.57 4.00 -17.99
C PRO A 46 -4.39 3.37 -18.73
N MET A 47 -3.43 2.84 -17.98
CA MET A 47 -2.19 2.24 -18.49
C MET A 47 -2.02 0.81 -18.01
N SER A 48 -1.26 -0.01 -18.75
CA SER A 48 -0.80 -1.32 -18.31
C SER A 48 0.65 -1.21 -17.89
N THR A 49 0.98 -1.63 -16.67
CA THR A 49 2.35 -1.61 -16.16
C THR A 49 3.06 -2.95 -16.38
N GLN A 50 4.39 -2.97 -16.23
CA GLN A 50 5.15 -4.22 -16.29
C GLN A 50 4.69 -5.20 -15.19
N GLY A 51 4.40 -4.70 -14.00
CA GLY A 51 3.88 -5.53 -12.91
C GLY A 51 2.53 -6.19 -13.20
N ASP A 52 1.70 -5.58 -14.07
CA ASP A 52 0.43 -6.16 -14.52
C ASP A 52 0.63 -7.29 -15.54
N LYS A 53 1.73 -7.26 -16.30
CA LYS A 53 2.03 -8.25 -17.35
C LYS A 53 2.72 -9.50 -16.80
N ILE A 54 3.48 -9.39 -15.72
CA ILE A 54 4.24 -10.48 -15.11
C ILE A 54 3.37 -11.19 -14.08
N LEU A 55 2.66 -12.24 -14.49
CA LEU A 55 1.76 -13.00 -13.61
C LEU A 55 2.37 -14.30 -13.10
N ASP A 56 3.36 -14.88 -13.85
CA ASP A 56 3.87 -16.22 -13.62
C ASP A 56 5.12 -16.25 -12.73
N THR A 57 5.68 -15.09 -12.39
CA THR A 57 6.88 -15.01 -11.56
C THR A 57 6.58 -14.28 -10.24
N PRO A 58 7.00 -14.80 -9.07
CA PRO A 58 6.87 -14.11 -7.81
C PRO A 58 7.53 -12.71 -7.86
N LEU A 59 6.88 -11.69 -7.31
CA LEU A 59 7.41 -10.30 -7.33
C LEU A 59 8.82 -10.20 -6.74
N ALA A 60 9.11 -11.02 -5.73
CA ALA A 60 10.43 -11.08 -5.11
C ALA A 60 11.56 -11.46 -6.10
N LYS A 61 11.24 -12.23 -7.16
CA LYS A 61 12.19 -12.68 -8.19
C LYS A 61 12.25 -11.77 -9.41
N VAL A 62 11.26 -10.90 -9.62
CA VAL A 62 11.21 -10.06 -10.83
C VAL A 62 12.24 -8.94 -10.76
N GLY A 63 12.65 -8.53 -9.55
CA GLY A 63 13.60 -7.44 -9.35
C GLY A 63 13.08 -6.11 -9.94
N GLY A 64 13.35 -5.02 -9.30
CA GLY A 64 13.01 -3.70 -9.82
C GLY A 64 12.05 -2.92 -8.93
N LYS A 65 12.50 -1.75 -8.47
CA LYS A 65 11.67 -0.76 -7.82
C LYS A 65 10.72 -0.17 -8.86
N GLY A 66 9.47 0.07 -8.49
CA GLY A 66 8.53 0.79 -9.34
C GLY A 66 7.78 -0.01 -10.42
N LEU A 67 7.70 -1.35 -10.34
CA LEU A 67 7.02 -2.21 -11.33
C LEU A 67 5.57 -1.80 -11.64
N PHE A 68 4.91 -1.09 -10.75
CA PHE A 68 3.51 -0.66 -10.87
C PHE A 68 3.33 0.84 -11.08
N VAL A 69 4.42 1.63 -11.06
CA VAL A 69 4.33 3.11 -11.10
C VAL A 69 5.12 3.72 -12.26
N LYS A 70 6.16 3.07 -12.77
CA LYS A 70 7.10 3.62 -13.75
C LYS A 70 6.42 4.18 -15.01
N GLU A 71 5.44 3.48 -15.56
CA GLU A 71 4.70 3.94 -16.74
C GLU A 71 3.83 5.17 -16.44
N LEU A 72 3.32 5.28 -15.20
CA LEU A 72 2.54 6.42 -14.74
C LEU A 72 3.46 7.64 -14.56
N GLU A 73 4.61 7.45 -13.89
CA GLU A 73 5.65 8.47 -13.72
C GLU A 73 6.15 8.99 -15.07
N THR A 74 6.44 8.09 -16.01
CA THR A 74 6.84 8.47 -17.39
C THR A 74 5.76 9.32 -18.06
N ALA A 75 4.48 8.96 -17.92
CA ALA A 75 3.38 9.73 -18.49
C ALA A 75 3.28 11.15 -17.91
N MET A 76 3.57 11.33 -16.61
CA MET A 76 3.60 12.65 -15.97
C MET A 76 4.80 13.48 -16.45
N LEU A 77 5.99 12.88 -16.54
CA LEU A 77 7.19 13.55 -17.03
C LEU A 77 7.07 13.98 -18.51
N GLU A 78 6.40 13.18 -19.34
CA GLU A 78 6.13 13.49 -20.74
C GLU A 78 4.91 14.42 -20.94
N GLY A 79 4.25 14.87 -19.89
CA GLY A 79 3.07 15.73 -19.95
C GLY A 79 1.82 15.07 -20.53
N ARG A 80 1.75 13.72 -20.57
CA ARG A 80 0.56 12.95 -20.96
C ARG A 80 -0.46 12.78 -19.83
N ALA A 81 -0.01 12.94 -18.59
CA ALA A 81 -0.84 13.00 -17.40
C ALA A 81 -0.34 14.11 -16.46
N ASP A 82 -1.22 14.56 -15.58
CA ASP A 82 -0.92 15.62 -14.63
C ASP A 82 -0.67 15.06 -13.23
N ILE A 83 -1.41 14.01 -12.85
CA ILE A 83 -1.26 13.29 -11.59
C ILE A 83 -1.29 11.78 -11.83
N ALA A 84 -0.77 11.04 -10.85
CA ALA A 84 -0.97 9.59 -10.75
C ALA A 84 -1.61 9.24 -9.40
N VAL A 85 -2.54 8.28 -9.43
CA VAL A 85 -3.27 7.83 -8.24
C VAL A 85 -2.85 6.41 -7.88
N HIS A 86 -2.45 6.22 -6.61
CA HIS A 86 -1.84 4.98 -6.14
C HIS A 86 -2.46 4.46 -4.83
N SER A 87 -2.39 3.15 -4.65
CA SER A 87 -2.39 2.58 -3.30
C SER A 87 -1.06 2.90 -2.63
N MET A 88 -1.06 3.56 -1.48
CA MET A 88 0.16 4.01 -0.80
C MET A 88 1.18 2.92 -0.52
N LYS A 89 0.73 1.70 -0.25
CA LYS A 89 1.62 0.54 -0.03
C LYS A 89 2.43 0.12 -1.27
N ASP A 90 1.99 0.53 -2.46
CA ASP A 90 2.63 0.19 -3.73
C ASP A 90 3.56 1.32 -4.23
N VAL A 91 3.53 2.49 -3.57
CA VAL A 91 4.35 3.66 -3.90
C VAL A 91 5.78 3.45 -3.41
N PRO A 92 6.78 3.51 -4.29
CA PRO A 92 8.19 3.39 -3.91
C PRO A 92 8.60 4.48 -2.92
N VAL A 93 9.68 4.21 -2.19
CA VAL A 93 10.22 5.17 -1.21
C VAL A 93 10.91 6.36 -1.85
N GLU A 94 11.40 6.19 -3.07
CA GLU A 94 12.08 7.20 -3.89
C GLU A 94 11.26 7.48 -5.14
N PHE A 95 11.24 8.74 -5.56
CA PHE A 95 10.57 9.21 -6.76
C PHE A 95 11.60 9.65 -7.82
N PRO A 96 11.26 9.63 -9.12
CA PRO A 96 12.04 10.32 -10.14
C PRO A 96 12.18 11.82 -9.84
N GLU A 97 13.27 12.42 -10.31
CA GLU A 97 13.47 13.88 -10.19
C GLU A 97 12.29 14.65 -10.77
N GLY A 98 11.82 15.64 -10.03
CA GLY A 98 10.68 16.48 -10.40
C GLY A 98 9.30 15.92 -10.07
N LEU A 99 9.20 14.66 -9.60
CA LEU A 99 7.95 14.06 -9.14
C LEU A 99 7.97 13.82 -7.63
N GLY A 100 6.78 13.76 -7.04
CA GLY A 100 6.65 13.45 -5.63
C GLY A 100 5.22 13.22 -5.17
N LEU A 101 5.11 12.63 -3.98
CA LEU A 101 3.85 12.41 -3.31
C LEU A 101 3.37 13.74 -2.70
N HIS A 102 2.32 14.30 -3.25
CA HIS A 102 1.78 15.56 -2.77
C HIS A 102 0.67 15.37 -1.75
N THR A 103 -0.33 14.54 -2.06
CA THR A 103 -1.56 14.41 -1.27
C THR A 103 -1.78 12.97 -0.83
N ILE A 104 -2.17 12.79 0.42
CA ILE A 104 -2.58 11.50 0.99
C ILE A 104 -4.01 11.63 1.49
N CYS A 105 -4.94 10.92 0.83
CA CYS A 105 -6.35 10.93 1.17
C CYS A 105 -6.63 10.15 2.46
N GLU A 106 -7.82 10.33 3.02
CA GLU A 106 -8.28 9.60 4.20
C GLU A 106 -8.09 8.08 4.05
N ARG A 107 -7.56 7.46 5.10
CA ARG A 107 -7.21 6.04 5.13
C ARG A 107 -8.44 5.18 5.36
N GLU A 108 -8.72 4.26 4.45
CA GLU A 108 -9.65 3.15 4.66
C GLU A 108 -9.00 2.09 5.59
N ASP A 109 -9.76 1.11 6.03
CA ASP A 109 -9.34 0.04 6.94
C ASP A 109 -7.96 -0.56 6.56
N PRO A 110 -6.92 -0.37 7.38
CA PRO A 110 -5.56 -0.82 7.07
C PRO A 110 -5.35 -2.32 7.26
N ARG A 111 -6.30 -3.03 7.89
CA ARG A 111 -6.16 -4.44 8.27
C ARG A 111 -6.08 -5.35 7.06
N ASP A 112 -5.49 -6.51 7.28
CA ASP A 112 -5.63 -7.64 6.38
C ASP A 112 -6.97 -8.33 6.62
N ALA A 113 -7.54 -8.91 5.58
CA ALA A 113 -8.78 -9.68 5.60
C ALA A 113 -8.46 -11.16 5.38
N PHE A 114 -8.94 -11.99 6.27
CA PHE A 114 -9.05 -13.42 6.07
C PHE A 114 -10.30 -13.72 5.24
N VAL A 115 -10.13 -14.41 4.14
CA VAL A 115 -11.21 -14.79 3.22
C VAL A 115 -11.20 -16.29 3.01
N SER A 116 -12.28 -16.95 3.33
CA SER A 116 -12.46 -18.39 3.14
C SER A 116 -13.92 -18.71 2.84
N ASN A 117 -14.16 -19.75 2.04
CA ASN A 117 -15.52 -20.25 1.78
C ASN A 117 -15.98 -21.31 2.81
N ARG A 118 -15.08 -21.75 3.72
CA ARG A 118 -15.34 -22.88 4.62
C ARG A 118 -15.05 -22.59 6.09
N PHE A 119 -14.09 -21.72 6.37
CA PHE A 119 -13.59 -21.46 7.72
C PHE A 119 -13.85 -20.01 8.11
N THR A 120 -14.13 -19.75 9.39
CA THR A 120 -14.49 -18.42 9.88
C THR A 120 -13.30 -17.63 10.44
N ALA A 121 -12.20 -18.33 10.79
CA ALA A 121 -10.97 -17.72 11.33
C ALA A 121 -9.73 -18.54 10.96
N ILE A 122 -8.55 -17.91 11.07
CA ILE A 122 -7.25 -18.56 10.82
C ILE A 122 -7.03 -19.76 11.77
N ASP A 123 -7.49 -19.63 13.01
CA ASP A 123 -7.30 -20.65 14.05
C ASP A 123 -8.15 -21.92 13.78
N GLU A 124 -9.21 -21.81 12.99
CA GLU A 124 -10.04 -22.95 12.57
C GLU A 124 -9.47 -23.74 11.39
N LEU A 125 -8.44 -23.21 10.73
CA LEU A 125 -7.80 -23.92 9.63
C LEU A 125 -7.15 -25.23 10.13
N PRO A 126 -7.43 -26.38 9.47
CA PRO A 126 -6.78 -27.63 9.83
C PRO A 126 -5.28 -27.59 9.55
N GLN A 127 -4.53 -28.49 10.20
CA GLN A 127 -3.11 -28.66 9.92
C GLN A 127 -2.89 -28.98 8.44
N GLY A 128 -1.91 -28.30 7.81
CA GLY A 128 -1.61 -28.46 6.39
C GLY A 128 -2.56 -27.70 5.45
N ALA A 129 -3.51 -26.89 5.97
CA ALA A 129 -4.39 -26.10 5.14
C ALA A 129 -3.60 -25.11 4.24
N VAL A 130 -4.09 -24.93 3.03
CA VAL A 130 -3.43 -24.10 2.01
C VAL A 130 -3.92 -22.67 2.09
N VAL A 131 -3.02 -21.72 2.39
CA VAL A 131 -3.33 -20.29 2.45
C VAL A 131 -2.63 -19.53 1.34
N GLY A 132 -3.41 -18.78 0.55
CA GLY A 132 -2.91 -18.03 -0.60
C GLY A 132 -2.45 -16.62 -0.25
N THR A 133 -1.17 -16.33 -0.44
CA THR A 133 -0.60 -14.98 -0.40
C THR A 133 0.79 -14.94 -1.02
N SER A 134 1.10 -13.92 -1.83
CA SER A 134 2.47 -13.66 -2.33
C SER A 134 3.19 -12.55 -1.55
N SER A 135 2.58 -12.01 -0.49
CA SER A 135 3.20 -10.98 0.35
C SER A 135 4.12 -11.62 1.38
N LEU A 136 5.44 -11.38 1.28
CA LEU A 136 6.40 -11.89 2.25
C LEU A 136 6.10 -11.41 3.67
N ARG A 137 5.59 -10.18 3.84
CA ARG A 137 5.11 -9.66 5.12
C ARG A 137 4.00 -10.53 5.73
N ARG A 138 3.04 -10.97 4.93
CA ARG A 138 1.97 -11.87 5.40
C ARG A 138 2.49 -13.27 5.65
N GLN A 139 3.32 -13.78 4.74
CA GLN A 139 3.90 -15.11 4.86
C GLN A 139 4.68 -15.28 6.17
N CYS A 140 5.60 -14.34 6.47
CA CYS A 140 6.42 -14.43 7.68
C CYS A 140 5.57 -14.42 8.96
N GLN A 141 4.54 -13.56 9.03
CA GLN A 141 3.68 -13.47 10.21
C GLN A 141 2.75 -14.68 10.35
N LEU A 142 2.20 -15.17 9.23
CA LEU A 142 1.39 -16.40 9.24
C LEU A 142 2.21 -17.62 9.65
N ARG A 143 3.41 -17.82 9.09
CA ARG A 143 4.28 -18.94 9.41
C ARG A 143 4.79 -18.89 10.85
N ALA A 144 5.05 -17.70 11.37
CA ALA A 144 5.44 -17.54 12.77
C ALA A 144 4.31 -17.94 13.74
N ALA A 145 3.05 -17.65 13.40
CA ALA A 145 1.88 -17.97 14.21
C ALA A 145 1.37 -19.40 13.97
N ARG A 146 1.40 -19.90 12.74
CA ARG A 146 0.86 -21.17 12.27
C ARG A 146 1.87 -21.85 11.32
N PRO A 147 2.98 -22.40 11.84
CA PRO A 147 4.01 -23.05 11.02
C PRO A 147 3.53 -24.34 10.31
N ASP A 148 2.39 -24.85 10.72
CA ASP A 148 1.71 -26.02 10.15
C ASP A 148 0.99 -25.72 8.82
N LEU A 149 0.74 -24.43 8.48
CA LEU A 149 0.03 -24.06 7.26
C LEU A 149 0.93 -24.13 6.03
N VAL A 150 0.33 -24.50 4.91
CA VAL A 150 0.98 -24.50 3.59
C VAL A 150 0.71 -23.16 2.91
N ILE A 151 1.71 -22.28 2.84
CA ILE A 151 1.56 -21.00 2.15
C ILE A 151 1.91 -21.17 0.68
N ARG A 152 0.99 -20.79 -0.21
CA ARG A 152 1.18 -20.78 -1.67
C ARG A 152 1.04 -19.38 -2.25
N ASP A 153 1.78 -19.10 -3.30
CA ASP A 153 1.69 -17.83 -4.04
C ASP A 153 0.30 -17.62 -4.62
N LEU A 154 -0.21 -16.40 -4.45
CA LEU A 154 -1.50 -15.95 -4.98
C LEU A 154 -1.33 -14.65 -5.75
N ARG A 155 -1.40 -14.73 -7.07
CA ARG A 155 -1.20 -13.61 -8.01
C ARG A 155 -2.49 -13.25 -8.73
N GLY A 156 -2.54 -12.02 -9.25
CA GLY A 156 -3.68 -11.43 -9.95
C GLY A 156 -4.29 -10.25 -9.20
N ASN A 157 -5.32 -9.64 -9.76
CA ASN A 157 -6.13 -8.63 -9.08
C ASN A 157 -7.08 -9.29 -8.04
N VAL A 158 -7.85 -8.48 -7.31
CA VAL A 158 -8.74 -8.98 -6.26
C VAL A 158 -9.72 -10.03 -6.80
N ASN A 159 -10.36 -9.76 -7.93
CA ASN A 159 -11.36 -10.66 -8.52
C ASN A 159 -10.73 -12.00 -8.93
N THR A 160 -9.55 -11.96 -9.57
CA THR A 160 -8.81 -13.17 -9.95
C THR A 160 -8.45 -14.02 -8.74
N ARG A 161 -8.02 -13.38 -7.63
CA ARG A 161 -7.67 -14.08 -6.40
C ARG A 161 -8.88 -14.73 -5.73
N LEU A 162 -10.02 -14.04 -5.72
CA LEU A 162 -11.28 -14.60 -5.21
C LEU A 162 -11.74 -15.77 -6.08
N ALA A 163 -11.65 -15.66 -7.41
CA ALA A 163 -12.02 -16.75 -8.30
C ALA A 163 -11.17 -18.02 -8.07
N LYS A 164 -9.87 -17.88 -7.78
CA LYS A 164 -8.99 -19.00 -7.42
C LYS A 164 -9.40 -19.66 -6.10
N LEU A 165 -9.81 -18.86 -5.09
CA LEU A 165 -10.37 -19.39 -3.86
C LEU A 165 -11.69 -20.15 -4.12
N ASP A 166 -12.57 -19.58 -4.95
CA ASP A 166 -13.86 -20.17 -5.30
C ASP A 166 -13.70 -21.47 -6.12
N ALA A 167 -12.63 -21.58 -6.90
CA ALA A 167 -12.24 -22.81 -7.61
C ALA A 167 -11.66 -23.91 -6.69
N GLY A 168 -11.39 -23.58 -5.41
CA GLY A 168 -10.86 -24.54 -4.44
C GLY A 168 -9.35 -24.71 -4.46
N ASP A 169 -8.61 -23.82 -5.14
CA ASP A 169 -7.14 -23.86 -5.18
C ASP A 169 -6.50 -23.58 -3.80
N TYR A 170 -7.26 -22.97 -2.90
CA TYR A 170 -6.87 -22.55 -1.54
C TYR A 170 -7.99 -22.83 -0.53
N ASP A 171 -7.63 -23.10 0.71
CA ASP A 171 -8.57 -23.17 1.84
C ASP A 171 -8.95 -21.77 2.34
N ALA A 172 -8.00 -20.85 2.26
CA ALA A 172 -8.18 -19.43 2.56
C ALA A 172 -7.20 -18.57 1.78
N ILE A 173 -7.49 -17.27 1.66
CA ILE A 173 -6.58 -16.27 1.10
C ILE A 173 -6.53 -15.04 1.99
N ILE A 174 -5.41 -14.32 1.98
CA ILE A 174 -5.26 -13.06 2.73
C ILE A 174 -5.21 -11.89 1.74
N LEU A 175 -6.15 -10.97 1.91
CA LEU A 175 -6.27 -9.75 1.10
C LEU A 175 -6.19 -8.50 2.00
N ALA A 176 -6.03 -7.31 1.41
CA ALA A 176 -6.22 -6.06 2.14
C ALA A 176 -7.72 -5.74 2.24
N ALA A 177 -8.23 -5.50 3.43
CA ALA A 177 -9.64 -5.19 3.67
C ALA A 177 -10.12 -3.99 2.85
N ALA A 178 -9.33 -2.92 2.78
CA ALA A 178 -9.63 -1.73 1.98
C ALA A 178 -9.91 -2.05 0.51
N GLY A 179 -9.19 -3.01 -0.09
CA GLY A 179 -9.41 -3.42 -1.48
C GLY A 179 -10.77 -4.07 -1.69
N LEU A 180 -11.17 -4.95 -0.77
CA LEU A 180 -12.49 -5.61 -0.81
C LEU A 180 -13.63 -4.61 -0.57
N LYS A 181 -13.48 -3.71 0.40
CA LYS A 181 -14.48 -2.67 0.70
C LYS A 181 -14.70 -1.74 -0.50
N ARG A 182 -13.62 -1.26 -1.13
CA ARG A 182 -13.68 -0.37 -2.29
C ARG A 182 -14.32 -1.01 -3.52
N LEU A 183 -14.18 -2.32 -3.68
CA LEU A 183 -14.82 -3.07 -4.76
C LEU A 183 -16.22 -3.62 -4.39
N GLU A 184 -16.81 -3.13 -3.28
CA GLU A 184 -18.12 -3.56 -2.77
C GLU A 184 -18.17 -5.07 -2.43
N MET A 185 -17.02 -5.65 -2.16
CA MET A 185 -16.84 -7.07 -1.81
C MET A 185 -16.59 -7.29 -0.31
N ALA A 186 -17.01 -6.35 0.54
CA ALA A 186 -16.86 -6.47 2.00
C ALA A 186 -17.55 -7.72 2.56
N HIS A 187 -18.60 -8.20 1.93
CA HIS A 187 -19.30 -9.44 2.27
C HIS A 187 -18.43 -10.70 2.13
N ARG A 188 -17.30 -10.62 1.41
CA ARG A 188 -16.32 -11.72 1.27
C ARG A 188 -15.32 -11.76 2.42
N ILE A 189 -15.26 -10.73 3.25
CA ILE A 189 -14.40 -10.69 4.43
C ILE A 189 -15.00 -11.62 5.48
N THR A 190 -14.33 -12.73 5.74
CA THR A 190 -14.77 -13.69 6.77
C THR A 190 -14.35 -13.20 8.16
N ALA A 191 -13.11 -12.71 8.27
CA ALA A 191 -12.61 -12.09 9.50
C ALA A 191 -11.59 -11.00 9.16
N PHE A 192 -11.48 -9.98 10.00
CA PHE A 192 -10.37 -9.04 9.98
C PHE A 192 -9.22 -9.61 10.80
N ILE A 193 -8.00 -9.43 10.29
CA ILE A 193 -6.78 -9.81 11.04
C ILE A 193 -6.30 -8.54 11.74
N GLU A 194 -6.39 -8.55 13.06
CA GLU A 194 -6.01 -7.39 13.87
C GLU A 194 -4.50 -7.11 13.78
N PRO A 195 -4.06 -5.83 13.88
CA PRO A 195 -2.65 -5.47 13.81
C PRO A 195 -1.77 -6.15 14.86
N GLU A 196 -2.35 -6.60 15.98
CA GLU A 196 -1.69 -7.38 17.02
C GLU A 196 -1.30 -8.79 16.52
N GLN A 197 -2.09 -9.34 15.60
CA GLN A 197 -1.84 -10.65 14.96
C GLN A 197 -0.95 -10.50 13.72
N SER A 198 -1.23 -9.49 12.89
CA SER A 198 -0.46 -9.24 11.67
C SER A 198 -0.39 -7.73 11.36
N LEU A 199 0.80 -7.14 11.52
CA LEU A 199 1.02 -5.75 11.16
C LEU A 199 0.79 -5.52 9.67
N PRO A 200 0.01 -4.49 9.29
CA PRO A 200 -0.22 -4.10 7.91
C PRO A 200 1.06 -3.72 7.15
N ALA A 201 0.96 -3.62 5.84
CA ALA A 201 1.97 -2.95 5.04
C ALA A 201 1.94 -1.44 5.29
N ASN A 202 3.09 -0.76 5.18
CA ASN A 202 3.14 0.69 5.27
C ASN A 202 2.15 1.33 4.27
N GLY A 203 1.37 2.30 4.72
CA GLY A 203 0.37 2.99 3.92
C GLY A 203 -0.81 2.13 3.44
N GLN A 204 -0.96 0.87 3.89
CA GLN A 204 -2.10 0.04 3.49
C GLN A 204 -3.42 0.71 3.85
N GLY A 205 -4.34 0.77 2.90
CA GLY A 205 -5.64 1.42 3.04
C GLY A 205 -5.67 2.89 2.59
N ALA A 206 -4.53 3.57 2.46
CA ALA A 206 -4.49 4.95 2.00
C ALA A 206 -4.33 5.05 0.46
N VAL A 207 -4.92 6.09 -0.11
CA VAL A 207 -4.72 6.53 -1.50
C VAL A 207 -3.76 7.71 -1.49
N GLY A 208 -2.74 7.66 -2.35
CA GLY A 208 -1.80 8.75 -2.55
C GLY A 208 -1.88 9.33 -3.95
N ILE A 209 -1.64 10.62 -4.06
CA ILE A 209 -1.60 11.35 -5.31
C ILE A 209 -0.18 11.87 -5.52
N GLU A 210 0.43 11.40 -6.59
CA GLU A 210 1.73 11.83 -7.08
C GLU A 210 1.55 12.87 -8.18
N CYS A 211 2.40 13.87 -8.21
CA CYS A 211 2.40 14.91 -9.24
C CYS A 211 3.78 15.54 -9.41
N ARG A 212 3.91 16.47 -10.35
CA ARG A 212 5.10 17.32 -10.50
C ARG A 212 5.23 18.26 -9.31
N LEU A 213 6.44 18.40 -8.78
CA LEU A 213 6.75 19.20 -7.59
C LEU A 213 6.73 20.71 -7.83
N ASP A 214 6.83 21.15 -9.08
CA ASP A 214 6.83 22.57 -9.49
C ASP A 214 5.44 23.09 -9.90
N ASP A 215 4.40 22.25 -9.97
CA ASP A 215 3.04 22.63 -10.38
C ASP A 215 2.23 23.16 -9.19
N VAL A 216 2.50 24.41 -8.78
CA VAL A 216 1.87 25.07 -7.63
C VAL A 216 0.34 25.19 -7.77
N GLU A 217 -0.16 25.41 -9.00
CA GLU A 217 -1.60 25.49 -9.25
C GLU A 217 -2.28 24.13 -9.01
N LEU A 218 -1.65 23.07 -9.47
CA LEU A 218 -2.13 21.71 -9.24
C LEU A 218 -2.11 21.36 -7.75
N HIS A 219 -1.07 21.79 -7.02
CA HIS A 219 -0.99 21.59 -5.57
C HIS A 219 -2.18 22.24 -4.84
N ALA A 220 -2.57 23.45 -5.26
CA ALA A 220 -3.73 24.12 -4.68
C ALA A 220 -5.06 23.39 -4.96
N LEU A 221 -5.21 22.78 -6.15
CA LEU A 221 -6.37 21.96 -6.48
C LEU A 221 -6.45 20.67 -5.65
N LEU A 222 -5.31 20.06 -5.37
CA LEU A 222 -5.22 18.78 -4.64
C LEU A 222 -5.30 18.95 -3.11
N ALA A 223 -4.91 20.12 -2.58
CA ALA A 223 -4.84 20.36 -1.13
C ALA A 223 -6.11 20.00 -0.34
N PRO A 224 -7.35 20.25 -0.82
CA PRO A 224 -8.56 19.87 -0.10
C PRO A 224 -8.78 18.35 0.04
N LEU A 225 -8.05 17.52 -0.70
CA LEU A 225 -8.11 16.06 -0.60
C LEU A 225 -7.19 15.49 0.48
N GLU A 226 -6.29 16.33 1.01
CA GLU A 226 -5.34 15.92 2.03
C GLU A 226 -6.04 15.60 3.35
N HIS A 227 -5.73 14.44 3.93
CA HIS A 227 -6.15 14.07 5.28
C HIS A 227 -4.96 14.10 6.24
N ALA A 228 -4.88 15.14 7.06
CA ALA A 228 -3.71 15.45 7.89
C ALA A 228 -3.28 14.27 8.80
N GLU A 229 -4.24 13.63 9.49
CA GLU A 229 -3.92 12.48 10.35
C GLU A 229 -3.35 11.31 9.54
N THR A 230 -3.98 10.98 8.41
CA THR A 230 -3.48 9.91 7.54
C THR A 230 -2.08 10.23 7.02
N ARG A 231 -1.81 11.48 6.65
CA ARG A 231 -0.48 11.92 6.21
C ARG A 231 0.58 11.65 7.28
N ILE A 232 0.34 12.08 8.51
CA ILE A 232 1.27 11.84 9.63
C ILE A 232 1.55 10.35 9.78
N ARG A 233 0.51 9.53 9.85
CA ARG A 233 0.63 8.07 10.01
C ARG A 233 1.42 7.44 8.87
N VAL A 234 1.05 7.74 7.63
CA VAL A 234 1.67 7.15 6.43
C VAL A 234 3.12 7.62 6.26
N LEU A 235 3.43 8.89 6.49
CA LEU A 235 4.81 9.38 6.38
C LEU A 235 5.70 8.78 7.47
N THR A 236 5.20 8.61 8.69
CA THR A 236 5.88 7.90 9.78
C THR A 236 6.22 6.45 9.39
N GLU A 237 5.23 5.70 8.86
CA GLU A 237 5.42 4.33 8.38
C GLU A 237 6.42 4.27 7.22
N ARG A 238 6.33 5.20 6.27
CA ARG A 238 7.23 5.28 5.11
C ARG A 238 8.66 5.63 5.50
N ALA A 239 8.86 6.50 6.50
CA ALA A 239 10.19 6.84 7.00
C ALA A 239 10.92 5.61 7.56
N MET A 240 10.22 4.77 8.35
CA MET A 240 10.75 3.49 8.79
C MET A 240 11.08 2.57 7.60
N ASN A 241 10.15 2.42 6.68
CA ASN A 241 10.32 1.56 5.50
C ASN A 241 11.49 2.03 4.61
N ARG A 242 11.67 3.34 4.42
CA ARG A 242 12.79 3.94 3.69
C ARG A 242 14.12 3.64 4.36
N ALA A 243 14.21 3.82 5.67
CA ALA A 243 15.45 3.56 6.43
C ALA A 243 15.83 2.07 6.43
N LEU A 244 14.85 1.16 6.32
CA LEU A 244 15.08 -0.28 6.14
C LEU A 244 15.33 -0.67 4.67
N GLN A 245 15.38 0.30 3.75
CA GLN A 245 15.46 0.07 2.29
C GLN A 245 14.33 -0.84 1.77
N GLY A 246 13.16 -0.77 2.42
CA GLY A 246 12.03 -1.63 2.15
C GLY A 246 11.37 -1.41 0.80
N GLY A 247 10.68 -2.45 0.33
CA GLY A 247 9.89 -2.45 -0.90
C GLY A 247 8.82 -3.53 -0.83
N CYS A 248 8.07 -3.72 -1.92
CA CYS A 248 7.03 -4.76 -1.98
C CYS A 248 7.55 -6.20 -1.84
N GLN A 249 8.87 -6.38 -1.89
CA GLN A 249 9.57 -7.68 -1.95
C GLN A 249 10.21 -8.06 -0.62
N VAL A 250 10.01 -7.28 0.43
CA VAL A 250 10.62 -7.53 1.74
C VAL A 250 9.56 -7.76 2.82
N PRO A 251 9.83 -8.60 3.79
CA PRO A 251 8.87 -8.94 4.86
C PRO A 251 8.88 -7.87 5.97
N ILE A 252 8.46 -6.66 5.62
CA ILE A 252 8.37 -5.51 6.52
C ILE A 252 6.90 -5.17 6.76
N GLY A 253 6.51 -5.03 8.03
CA GLY A 253 5.24 -4.48 8.49
C GLY A 253 5.45 -3.15 9.21
N ALA A 254 4.57 -2.19 8.98
CA ALA A 254 4.58 -0.89 9.66
C ALA A 254 3.15 -0.40 9.88
N TYR A 255 2.85 0.04 11.09
CA TYR A 255 1.55 0.57 11.40
C TYR A 255 1.62 1.67 12.44
N ALA A 256 1.22 2.87 12.06
CA ALA A 256 1.16 4.05 12.91
C ALA A 256 -0.28 4.40 13.29
N LEU A 257 -0.48 4.82 14.52
CA LEU A 257 -1.72 5.38 15.07
C LEU A 257 -1.43 6.76 15.66
N VAL A 258 -2.38 7.68 15.53
CA VAL A 258 -2.38 8.95 16.25
C VAL A 258 -3.21 8.78 17.51
N GLN A 259 -2.65 9.13 18.66
CA GLN A 259 -3.27 9.06 19.97
C GLN A 259 -3.03 10.38 20.71
N GLY A 260 -4.02 11.27 20.68
CA GLY A 260 -3.84 12.63 21.19
C GLY A 260 -2.79 13.40 20.39
N ASN A 261 -1.74 13.87 21.06
CA ASN A 261 -0.65 14.61 20.45
C ASN A 261 0.57 13.74 20.10
N GLU A 262 0.42 12.43 20.14
CA GLU A 262 1.49 11.48 19.87
C GLU A 262 1.17 10.58 18.67
N VAL A 263 2.20 10.15 17.98
CA VAL A 263 2.16 9.03 17.05
C VAL A 263 2.76 7.80 17.72
N TRP A 264 2.07 6.68 17.59
CA TRP A 264 2.53 5.36 18.01
C TRP A 264 2.80 4.51 16.78
N LEU A 265 4.07 4.26 16.51
CA LEU A 265 4.52 3.42 15.40
C LEU A 265 4.92 2.03 15.92
N ARG A 266 4.41 1.00 15.27
CA ARG A 266 4.81 -0.40 15.43
C ARG A 266 5.49 -0.88 14.15
N GLY A 267 6.61 -1.56 14.30
CA GLY A 267 7.42 -2.06 13.19
C GLY A 267 7.73 -3.55 13.30
N LEU A 268 7.90 -4.20 12.16
CA LEU A 268 8.28 -5.60 12.08
C LEU A 268 9.18 -5.84 10.87
N VAL A 269 10.21 -6.69 11.07
CA VAL A 269 10.97 -7.35 10.00
C VAL A 269 11.02 -8.83 10.30
N GLY A 270 10.64 -9.68 9.33
CA GLY A 270 10.64 -11.13 9.52
C GLY A 270 11.39 -11.89 8.42
N SER A 271 11.89 -13.09 8.70
CA SER A 271 12.36 -13.99 7.66
C SER A 271 11.17 -14.59 6.90
N PRO A 272 11.30 -14.87 5.59
CA PRO A 272 10.18 -15.40 4.80
C PRO A 272 9.59 -16.72 5.31
N ASP A 273 10.41 -17.52 6.02
CA ASP A 273 9.99 -18.77 6.67
C ASP A 273 9.29 -18.57 8.03
N GLY A 274 9.29 -17.33 8.55
CA GLY A 274 8.70 -16.99 9.85
C GLY A 274 9.51 -17.43 11.07
N ALA A 275 10.69 -18.01 10.88
CA ALA A 275 11.53 -18.52 11.98
C ALA A 275 12.13 -17.38 12.82
N ARG A 276 12.39 -16.23 12.23
CA ARG A 276 12.89 -15.03 12.89
C ARG A 276 11.97 -13.85 12.60
N VAL A 277 11.40 -13.27 13.64
CA VAL A 277 10.53 -12.08 13.53
C VAL A 277 10.96 -11.09 14.60
N ILE A 278 11.51 -9.96 14.15
CA ILE A 278 11.92 -8.85 15.00
C ILE A 278 10.80 -7.82 15.00
N ARG A 279 10.36 -7.42 16.19
CA ARG A 279 9.29 -6.44 16.38
C ARG A 279 9.72 -5.42 17.41
N ASP A 280 9.37 -4.17 17.16
CA ASP A 280 9.59 -3.09 18.11
C ASP A 280 8.57 -1.98 17.87
N GLU A 281 8.44 -1.06 18.82
CA GLU A 281 7.53 0.07 18.75
C GLU A 281 8.13 1.34 19.35
N ILE A 282 7.64 2.48 18.91
CA ILE A 282 8.08 3.79 19.41
C ILE A 282 6.90 4.75 19.47
N ARG A 283 6.93 5.66 20.43
CA ARG A 283 5.96 6.75 20.59
C ARG A 283 6.66 8.08 20.70
N GLY A 284 6.01 9.12 20.25
CA GLY A 284 6.49 10.49 20.40
C GLY A 284 5.60 11.52 19.73
N PRO A 285 5.98 12.79 19.77
CA PRO A 285 5.19 13.89 19.23
C PRO A 285 4.82 13.73 17.76
N LEU A 286 3.65 14.18 17.34
CA LEU A 286 3.19 14.12 15.94
C LEU A 286 4.17 14.79 14.97
N ALA A 287 4.81 15.89 15.38
CA ALA A 287 5.78 16.63 14.57
C ALA A 287 7.06 15.81 14.26
N ASP A 288 7.37 14.82 15.08
CA ASP A 288 8.60 14.01 14.97
C ASP A 288 8.35 12.67 14.24
N GLY A 289 7.18 12.48 13.63
CA GLY A 289 6.76 11.20 13.07
C GLY A 289 7.81 10.55 12.16
N GLU A 290 8.38 11.27 11.20
CA GLU A 290 9.41 10.72 10.31
C GLU A 290 10.70 10.36 11.06
N ALA A 291 11.14 11.21 11.99
CA ALA A 291 12.32 10.94 12.83
C ALA A 291 12.12 9.70 13.72
N LEU A 292 10.91 9.51 14.25
CA LEU A 292 10.53 8.30 14.99
C LEU A 292 10.56 7.06 14.09
N GLY A 293 10.08 7.17 12.85
CA GLY A 293 10.17 6.09 11.86
C GLY A 293 11.61 5.66 11.62
N GLU A 294 12.52 6.61 11.39
CA GLU A 294 13.94 6.34 11.22
C GLU A 294 14.60 5.77 12.49
N ALA A 295 14.20 6.27 13.67
CA ALA A 295 14.71 5.77 14.94
C ALA A 295 14.30 4.31 15.17
N LEU A 296 13.04 3.96 14.90
CA LEU A 296 12.55 2.58 15.00
C LEU A 296 13.27 1.65 14.03
N ALA A 297 13.52 2.10 12.79
CA ALA A 297 14.28 1.33 11.82
C ALA A 297 15.68 1.02 12.32
N ARG A 298 16.40 2.01 12.89
CA ARG A 298 17.75 1.80 13.47
C ARG A 298 17.73 0.77 14.60
N ARG A 299 16.70 0.77 15.46
CA ARG A 299 16.55 -0.20 16.54
C ARG A 299 16.33 -1.60 15.98
N LEU A 300 15.42 -1.76 15.01
CA LEU A 300 15.18 -3.05 14.36
C LEU A 300 16.44 -3.60 13.68
N LEU A 301 17.24 -2.73 13.01
CA LEU A 301 18.52 -3.13 12.40
C LEU A 301 19.54 -3.59 13.46
N ALA A 302 19.65 -2.87 14.58
CA ALA A 302 20.52 -3.24 15.69
C ALA A 302 20.13 -4.59 16.34
N ASP A 303 18.85 -4.92 16.30
CA ASP A 303 18.31 -6.20 16.80
C ASP A 303 18.44 -7.36 15.79
N GLY A 304 19.11 -7.13 14.63
CA GLY A 304 19.43 -8.16 13.64
C GLY A 304 18.54 -8.19 12.40
N ALA A 305 17.69 -7.17 12.19
CA ALA A 305 16.88 -7.08 10.97
C ALA A 305 17.74 -6.90 9.70
N ASP A 306 18.94 -6.33 9.82
CA ASP A 306 19.92 -6.22 8.74
C ASP A 306 20.29 -7.59 8.13
N THR A 307 20.50 -8.58 8.98
CA THR A 307 20.82 -9.96 8.57
C THR A 307 19.64 -10.57 7.79
N ILE A 308 18.41 -10.40 8.29
CA ILE A 308 17.20 -10.91 7.62
C ILE A 308 17.03 -10.26 6.24
N LEU A 309 17.17 -8.92 6.18
CA LEU A 309 17.04 -8.17 4.93
C LEU A 309 18.13 -8.56 3.92
N ALA A 310 19.38 -8.71 4.38
CA ALA A 310 20.49 -9.14 3.52
C ALA A 310 20.26 -10.54 2.91
N GLU A 311 19.67 -11.48 3.66
CA GLU A 311 19.31 -12.80 3.15
C GLU A 311 18.20 -12.72 2.08
N VAL A 312 17.18 -11.90 2.32
CA VAL A 312 16.05 -11.71 1.37
C VAL A 312 16.51 -11.09 0.05
N TYR A 313 17.46 -10.14 0.10
CA TYR A 313 17.97 -9.50 -1.12
C TYR A 313 18.94 -10.38 -1.93
N ARG A 314 19.49 -11.46 -1.34
CA ARG A 314 20.37 -12.42 -2.01
C ARG A 314 19.60 -13.60 -2.65
N ALA A 315 18.37 -13.86 -2.21
CA ALA A 315 17.53 -14.98 -2.65
C ALA A 315 16.79 -14.69 -3.96
#